data_9e785633202f554d14a85cc667baa785
#
_entry.id   9e785633202f554d14a85cc667baa785
#
_cell.length_a   1.000
_cell.length_b   1.000
_cell.length_c   1.000
_cell.angle_alpha   90.00
_cell.angle_beta   90.00
_cell.angle_gamma   90.00
#
_symmetry.space_group_name_H-M   'P 1'
#
loop_
_entity.id
_entity.type
_entity.pdbx_description
1 polymer ?
#
loop_
_entity_poly.entity_id
_entity_poly.type
_entity_poly.pdbx_seq_one_letter_code
_entity_poly.pdbx_strand_id
1 'polypeptide(L)'
;KNNKITDESVFKSRRKLLKNITAGSLAFSSFTSFPYEVFSSSNEFYPPKVNNFYKVNRALTKERYATTYTNFYEFGSSKNIWRRAAKLKTKPWTLTVDGLVKKPLIIDVNDLLKKIGGIEERVYRFRCVEAWSMTVPWAGFPLNKLLKLVEPKTDAKFVKFETFFDPNVAPGQKQKWYPW
;
A
#
# COMPACT_ATOMS: atom_id res chain seq x y z
N LYS A 1 8.84 10.25 -26.58
CA LYS A 1 8.57 11.52 -25.88
C LYS A 1 9.31 11.44 -24.56
N ASN A 2 10.37 12.26 -24.39
CA ASN A 2 11.16 12.33 -23.17
C ASN A 2 10.30 12.91 -22.03
N ASN A 3 9.90 12.09 -21.09
CA ASN A 3 9.40 12.55 -19.80
C ASN A 3 10.55 13.19 -19.03
N LYS A 4 10.69 14.50 -19.14
CA LYS A 4 11.64 15.25 -18.33
C LYS A 4 11.23 15.11 -16.86
N ILE A 5 12.07 14.45 -16.08
CA ILE A 5 11.93 14.38 -14.62
C ILE A 5 11.99 15.81 -14.10
N THR A 6 11.02 16.22 -13.29
CA THR A 6 11.01 17.55 -12.65
C THR A 6 12.27 17.71 -11.81
N ASP A 7 13.02 18.79 -12.05
CA ASP A 7 14.25 19.10 -11.32
C ASP A 7 14.02 19.09 -9.80
N GLU A 8 14.99 18.57 -9.06
CA GLU A 8 14.90 18.42 -7.60
C GLU A 8 14.78 19.78 -6.88
N SER A 9 15.33 20.84 -7.47
CA SER A 9 15.22 22.22 -6.96
C SER A 9 13.77 22.71 -6.95
N VAL A 10 13.01 22.42 -8.01
CA VAL A 10 11.58 22.77 -8.14
C VAL A 10 10.75 22.00 -7.09
N PHE A 11 11.12 20.75 -6.84
CA PHE A 11 10.47 19.94 -5.80
C PHE A 11 10.74 20.49 -4.39
N LYS A 12 11.99 20.89 -4.10
CA LYS A 12 12.38 21.50 -2.81
C LYS A 12 11.69 22.84 -2.58
N SER A 13 11.56 23.67 -3.64
CA SER A 13 10.90 24.98 -3.57
C SER A 13 9.41 24.87 -3.23
N ARG A 14 8.68 23.92 -3.82
CA ARG A 14 7.28 23.64 -3.49
C ARG A 14 7.10 23.18 -2.03
N ARG A 15 8.03 22.38 -1.54
CA ARG A 15 8.01 21.90 -0.14
C ARG A 15 8.27 23.04 0.86
N LYS A 16 9.12 24.02 0.49
CA LYS A 16 9.40 25.21 1.31
C LYS A 16 8.17 26.13 1.40
N LEU A 17 7.45 26.30 0.29
CA LEU A 17 6.20 27.07 0.24
C LEU A 17 5.11 26.47 1.15
N LEU A 18 4.92 25.16 1.11
CA LEU A 18 3.95 24.46 1.94
C LEU A 18 4.29 24.50 3.44
N LYS A 19 5.57 24.49 3.80
CA LYS A 19 6.01 24.65 5.21
C LYS A 19 5.71 26.03 5.77
N ASN A 20 5.75 27.08 4.97
CA ASN A 20 5.51 28.45 5.43
C ASN A 20 4.00 28.75 5.64
N ILE A 21 3.12 27.98 5.01
CA ILE A 21 1.67 28.11 5.19
C ILE A 21 1.19 27.47 6.50
N THR A 22 1.93 26.48 7.03
CA THR A 22 1.55 25.74 8.25
C THR A 22 2.13 26.32 9.55
N ALA A 23 2.91 27.40 9.49
CA ALA A 23 3.55 28.00 10.68
C ALA A 23 2.62 28.90 11.53
N GLY A 24 1.34 29.02 11.17
CA GLY A 24 0.38 29.95 11.78
C GLY A 24 -0.61 29.39 12.81
N SER A 25 -0.49 28.15 13.27
CA SER A 25 -1.46 27.58 14.21
C SER A 25 -0.78 26.78 15.30
N LEU A 26 -0.30 27.46 16.33
CA LEU A 26 0.04 26.85 17.62
C LEU A 26 -1.23 26.80 18.49
N ALA A 27 -1.88 25.66 18.53
CA ALA A 27 -2.84 25.32 19.58
C ALA A 27 -2.36 24.07 20.31
N PHE A 28 -2.06 24.24 21.58
CA PHE A 28 -1.73 23.20 22.56
C PHE A 28 -2.83 22.13 22.58
N SER A 29 -2.50 20.88 22.38
CA SER A 29 -3.32 19.77 22.83
C SER A 29 -2.45 18.67 23.39
N SER A 30 -2.76 18.35 24.63
CA SER A 30 -2.20 17.33 25.50
C SER A 30 -2.00 16.00 24.76
N PHE A 31 -0.76 15.51 24.80
CA PHE A 31 -0.38 14.17 24.39
C PHE A 31 -1.00 13.13 25.33
N THR A 32 -2.12 12.56 24.97
CA THR A 32 -2.46 11.21 25.43
C THR A 32 -1.76 10.24 24.50
N SER A 33 -0.70 9.62 25.01
CA SER A 33 -0.03 8.48 24.37
C SER A 33 -1.03 7.33 24.32
N PHE A 34 -1.69 7.18 23.18
CA PHE A 34 -2.38 5.93 22.85
C PHE A 34 -1.31 4.88 22.60
N PRO A 35 -1.37 3.72 23.25
CA PRO A 35 -0.51 2.61 22.87
C PRO A 35 -0.87 2.25 21.43
N TYR A 36 0.02 2.57 20.52
CA TYR A 36 0.01 1.99 19.17
C TYR A 36 0.38 0.53 19.37
N GLU A 37 -0.63 -0.32 19.48
CA GLU A 37 -0.41 -1.74 19.28
C GLU A 37 0.07 -1.90 17.84
N VAL A 38 1.38 -1.92 17.70
CA VAL A 38 2.03 -2.43 16.52
C VAL A 38 1.32 -3.75 16.23
N PHE A 39 0.69 -3.89 15.08
CA PHE A 39 0.20 -5.15 14.56
C PHE A 39 1.39 -6.07 14.34
N SER A 40 2.05 -6.44 15.42
CA SER A 40 2.92 -7.59 15.51
C SER A 40 2.02 -8.83 15.51
N SER A 41 1.34 -9.01 14.38
CA SER A 41 0.91 -10.36 14.08
C SER A 41 2.20 -11.16 14.01
N SER A 42 2.30 -12.21 14.79
CA SER A 42 3.33 -13.25 14.71
C SER A 42 3.26 -13.92 13.33
N ASN A 43 3.63 -13.18 12.31
CA ASN A 43 3.73 -13.67 10.96
C ASN A 43 5.18 -14.15 10.83
N GLU A 44 5.37 -15.45 10.61
CA GLU A 44 6.68 -16.10 10.44
C GLU A 44 7.54 -15.45 9.34
N PHE A 45 6.95 -14.58 8.50
CA PHE A 45 7.64 -13.86 7.42
C PHE A 45 8.11 -12.47 7.81
N TYR A 46 7.90 -12.01 9.04
CA TYR A 46 8.41 -10.74 9.55
C TYR A 46 9.55 -10.92 10.54
N PRO A 47 10.59 -10.06 10.42
CA PRO A 47 10.80 -9.01 9.44
C PRO A 47 11.11 -9.56 8.03
N PRO A 48 10.68 -8.85 6.95
CA PRO A 48 10.94 -9.27 5.58
C PRO A 48 12.44 -9.18 5.25
N LYS A 49 12.92 -10.03 4.36
CA LYS A 49 14.32 -9.99 3.88
C LYS A 49 14.53 -8.73 3.02
N VAL A 50 15.49 -7.89 3.40
CA VAL A 50 15.82 -6.67 2.64
C VAL A 50 16.38 -7.03 1.26
N ASN A 51 15.76 -6.53 0.20
CA ASN A 51 16.24 -6.66 -1.17
C ASN A 51 17.14 -5.46 -1.53
N ASN A 52 18.45 -5.67 -1.46
CA ASN A 52 19.45 -4.63 -1.66
C ASN A 52 19.49 -4.04 -3.07
N PHE A 53 18.87 -4.68 -4.05
CA PHE A 53 18.76 -4.14 -5.40
C PHE A 53 17.82 -2.92 -5.47
N TYR A 54 16.83 -2.86 -4.59
CA TYR A 54 15.85 -1.77 -4.51
C TYR A 54 16.21 -0.77 -3.41
N LYS A 55 17.39 -0.18 -3.50
CA LYS A 55 17.83 0.91 -2.62
C LYS A 55 17.63 2.25 -3.30
N VAL A 56 17.26 3.26 -2.52
CA VAL A 56 17.17 4.64 -2.98
C VAL A 56 18.08 5.52 -2.13
N ASN A 57 18.84 6.40 -2.78
CA ASN A 57 19.68 7.39 -2.10
C ASN A 57 18.83 8.57 -1.62
N ARG A 58 17.96 8.32 -0.63
CA ARG A 58 17.06 9.29 -0.04
C ARG A 58 16.58 8.81 1.32
N ALA A 59 16.39 9.77 2.25
CA ALA A 59 15.82 9.47 3.55
C ALA A 59 14.40 8.87 3.43
N LEU A 60 14.12 7.88 4.25
CA LEU A 60 12.79 7.29 4.36
C LEU A 60 11.79 8.34 4.89
N THR A 61 10.57 8.28 4.39
CA THR A 61 9.45 9.02 4.96
C THR A 61 9.18 8.48 6.36
N LYS A 62 8.96 9.38 7.32
CA LYS A 62 8.64 8.96 8.71
C LYS A 62 7.40 8.07 8.68
N GLU A 63 7.46 6.96 9.39
CA GLU A 63 6.43 5.93 9.45
C GLU A 63 5.02 6.50 9.69
N ARG A 64 4.90 7.42 10.66
CA ARG A 64 3.62 8.07 10.96
C ARG A 64 2.93 8.69 9.74
N TYR A 65 3.67 9.20 8.75
CA TYR A 65 3.06 9.76 7.55
C TYR A 65 2.66 8.67 6.55
N ALA A 66 3.45 7.60 6.46
CA ALA A 66 3.13 6.48 5.58
C ALA A 66 1.91 5.69 6.09
N THR A 67 1.73 5.60 7.41
CA THR A 67 0.68 4.78 8.03
C THR A 67 -0.61 5.54 8.34
N THR A 68 -0.57 6.88 8.43
CA THR A 68 -1.75 7.67 8.81
C THR A 68 -2.27 8.60 7.71
N TYR A 69 -1.65 8.62 6.55
CA TYR A 69 -2.08 9.39 5.39
C TYR A 69 -2.39 8.44 4.24
N THR A 70 -3.67 8.16 4.02
CA THR A 70 -4.15 7.09 3.13
C THR A 70 -5.11 7.59 2.07
N ASN A 71 -5.24 6.82 0.97
CA ASN A 71 -6.08 7.12 -0.18
C ASN A 71 -7.11 6.01 -0.46
N PHE A 72 -7.55 5.29 0.55
CA PHE A 72 -8.53 4.22 0.39
C PHE A 72 -9.95 4.81 0.35
N TYR A 73 -10.40 5.19 -0.83
CA TYR A 73 -11.73 5.77 -1.05
C TYR A 73 -12.88 4.85 -0.62
N GLU A 74 -12.65 3.55 -0.58
CA GLU A 74 -13.55 2.55 -0.04
C GLU A 74 -14.00 2.90 1.39
N PHE A 75 -13.10 3.51 2.17
CA PHE A 75 -13.34 3.92 3.56
C PHE A 75 -13.70 5.39 3.73
N GLY A 76 -13.61 6.19 2.68
CA GLY A 76 -13.97 7.61 2.68
C GLY A 76 -13.02 8.50 1.89
N SER A 77 -13.43 9.74 1.64
CA SER A 77 -12.74 10.70 0.76
C SER A 77 -11.62 11.50 1.45
N SER A 78 -11.49 11.42 2.77
CA SER A 78 -10.44 12.15 3.49
C SER A 78 -9.13 11.35 3.55
N LYS A 79 -8.01 12.02 3.84
CA LYS A 79 -6.69 11.38 3.95
C LYS A 79 -6.41 10.74 5.32
N ASN A 80 -7.31 10.87 6.28
CA ASN A 80 -7.17 10.33 7.66
C ASN A 80 -8.07 9.12 7.92
N ILE A 81 -8.48 8.41 6.88
CA ILE A 81 -9.39 7.27 6.96
C ILE A 81 -8.76 5.98 7.52
N TRP A 82 -7.48 5.99 7.84
CA TRP A 82 -6.75 4.82 8.34
C TRP A 82 -7.42 4.14 9.55
N ARG A 83 -8.08 4.93 10.45
CA ARG A 83 -8.83 4.37 11.59
C ARG A 83 -10.04 3.55 11.16
N ARG A 84 -10.69 3.94 10.06
CA ARG A 84 -11.79 3.15 9.48
C ARG A 84 -11.26 1.91 8.79
N ALA A 85 -10.19 2.04 8.01
CA ALA A 85 -9.53 0.93 7.34
C ALA A 85 -9.01 -0.14 8.32
N ALA A 86 -8.59 0.25 9.53
CA ALA A 86 -8.17 -0.68 10.58
C ALA A 86 -9.29 -1.64 11.05
N LYS A 87 -10.56 -1.36 10.72
CA LYS A 87 -11.69 -2.26 11.00
C LYS A 87 -11.82 -3.41 10.00
N LEU A 88 -11.08 -3.37 8.90
CA LEU A 88 -11.08 -4.45 7.91
C LEU A 88 -10.50 -5.72 8.54
N LYS A 89 -11.26 -6.81 8.48
CA LYS A 89 -10.77 -8.11 8.89
C LYS A 89 -9.82 -8.65 7.84
N THR A 90 -8.56 -8.76 8.18
CA THR A 90 -7.50 -9.24 7.29
C THR A 90 -7.09 -10.69 7.53
N LYS A 91 -7.73 -11.37 8.50
CA LYS A 91 -7.49 -12.78 8.81
C LYS A 91 -8.80 -13.50 9.10
N PRO A 92 -9.08 -14.63 8.43
CA PRO A 92 -8.36 -15.18 7.28
C PRO A 92 -8.52 -14.29 6.04
N TRP A 93 -7.56 -14.32 5.12
CA TRP A 93 -7.64 -13.62 3.84
C TRP A 93 -7.32 -14.57 2.70
N THR A 94 -8.32 -14.81 1.87
CA THR A 94 -8.23 -15.75 0.74
C THR A 94 -8.04 -14.99 -0.56
N LEU A 95 -7.10 -15.46 -1.38
CA LEU A 95 -6.86 -14.99 -2.73
C LEU A 95 -7.40 -16.00 -3.72
N THR A 96 -8.18 -15.52 -4.69
CA THR A 96 -8.61 -16.30 -5.86
C THR A 96 -7.84 -15.84 -7.08
N VAL A 97 -7.29 -16.79 -7.83
CA VAL A 97 -6.65 -16.54 -9.12
C VAL A 97 -7.29 -17.46 -10.17
N ASP A 98 -7.93 -16.87 -11.16
CA ASP A 98 -8.68 -17.57 -12.19
C ASP A 98 -8.51 -16.94 -13.58
N GLY A 99 -9.39 -17.31 -14.53
CA GLY A 99 -9.38 -16.83 -15.90
C GLY A 99 -8.43 -17.63 -16.80
N LEU A 100 -7.59 -16.95 -17.58
CA LEU A 100 -6.71 -17.60 -18.56
C LEU A 100 -5.46 -18.18 -17.88
N VAL A 101 -5.65 -19.09 -16.95
CA VAL A 101 -4.59 -19.85 -16.25
C VAL A 101 -4.80 -21.35 -16.46
N LYS A 102 -3.72 -22.13 -16.34
CA LYS A 102 -3.81 -23.61 -16.41
C LYS A 102 -4.20 -24.20 -15.04
N LYS A 103 -3.81 -23.54 -13.96
CA LYS A 103 -4.00 -23.98 -12.59
C LYS A 103 -4.72 -22.90 -11.78
N PRO A 104 -6.05 -22.79 -11.87
CA PRO A 104 -6.81 -21.89 -10.98
C PRO A 104 -6.51 -22.20 -9.53
N LEU A 105 -6.46 -21.15 -8.71
CA LEU A 105 -6.01 -21.25 -7.32
C LEU A 105 -6.94 -20.45 -6.41
N ILE A 106 -7.37 -21.08 -5.31
CA ILE A 106 -7.97 -20.42 -4.16
C ILE A 106 -7.10 -20.76 -2.97
N ILE A 107 -6.53 -19.78 -2.30
CA ILE A 107 -5.53 -20.00 -1.28
C ILE A 107 -5.57 -18.93 -0.19
N ASP A 108 -5.38 -19.32 1.08
CA ASP A 108 -5.09 -18.37 2.15
C ASP A 108 -3.74 -17.67 1.90
N VAL A 109 -3.67 -16.39 2.22
CA VAL A 109 -2.47 -15.59 1.97
C VAL A 109 -1.23 -16.13 2.70
N ASN A 110 -1.36 -16.65 3.92
CA ASN A 110 -0.22 -17.22 4.64
C ASN A 110 0.30 -18.49 3.94
N ASP A 111 -0.60 -19.33 3.45
CA ASP A 111 -0.20 -20.54 2.70
C ASP A 111 0.42 -20.18 1.34
N LEU A 112 -0.08 -19.11 0.71
CA LEU A 112 0.57 -18.56 -0.48
C LEU A 112 2.01 -18.13 -0.16
N LEU A 113 2.21 -17.37 0.92
CA LEU A 113 3.54 -16.90 1.31
C LEU A 113 4.52 -18.05 1.57
N LYS A 114 4.06 -19.14 2.19
CA LYS A 114 4.86 -20.37 2.33
C LYS A 114 5.27 -20.94 0.97
N LYS A 115 4.32 -21.08 0.06
CA LYS A 115 4.56 -21.63 -1.28
C LYS A 115 5.55 -20.82 -2.11
N ILE A 116 5.55 -19.49 -1.99
CA ILE A 116 6.43 -18.61 -2.78
C ILE A 116 7.75 -18.28 -2.09
N GLY A 117 7.99 -18.79 -0.88
CA GLY A 117 9.23 -18.57 -0.12
C GLY A 117 9.28 -17.24 0.62
N GLY A 118 8.13 -16.74 1.09
CA GLY A 118 8.02 -15.55 1.93
C GLY A 118 8.03 -14.23 1.17
N ILE A 119 8.29 -13.17 1.92
CA ILE A 119 8.28 -11.77 1.45
C ILE A 119 9.67 -11.13 1.52
N GLU A 120 9.85 -10.10 0.70
CA GLU A 120 11.04 -9.26 0.72
C GLU A 120 10.67 -7.79 0.93
N GLU A 121 11.59 -7.02 1.49
CA GLU A 121 11.46 -5.57 1.60
C GLU A 121 12.10 -4.90 0.40
N ARG A 122 11.39 -3.94 -0.21
CA ARG A 122 11.87 -3.07 -1.28
C ARG A 122 11.59 -1.62 -0.95
N VAL A 123 12.58 -0.76 -1.11
CA VAL A 123 12.41 0.67 -0.91
C VAL A 123 12.12 1.36 -2.23
N TYR A 124 10.98 2.03 -2.32
CA TYR A 124 10.60 2.79 -3.51
C TYR A 124 10.37 4.27 -3.21
N ARG A 125 10.71 5.11 -4.19
CA ARG A 125 10.22 6.49 -4.28
C ARG A 125 8.83 6.44 -4.91
N PHE A 126 7.81 6.49 -4.09
CA PHE A 126 6.44 6.39 -4.54
C PHE A 126 5.80 7.77 -4.68
N ARG A 127 5.13 8.02 -5.81
CA ARG A 127 4.39 9.24 -6.08
C ARG A 127 2.95 8.89 -6.45
N CYS A 128 2.01 9.48 -5.73
CA CYS A 128 0.59 9.29 -5.95
C CYS A 128 -0.01 10.49 -6.69
N VAL A 129 -1.01 10.24 -7.55
CA VAL A 129 -1.82 11.28 -8.19
C VAL A 129 -2.58 12.13 -7.16
N GLU A 130 -2.88 11.55 -6.02
CA GLU A 130 -3.54 12.16 -4.87
C GLU A 130 -2.64 13.12 -4.05
N ALA A 131 -1.66 13.71 -4.72
CA ALA A 131 -0.81 14.79 -4.21
C ALA A 131 0.12 14.41 -3.03
N TRP A 132 0.52 13.16 -2.87
CA TRP A 132 1.59 12.80 -1.95
C TRP A 132 2.75 12.08 -2.61
N SER A 133 3.94 12.19 -2.02
CA SER A 133 5.16 11.54 -2.48
C SER A 133 5.95 11.08 -1.27
N MET A 134 6.27 9.80 -1.22
CA MET A 134 6.93 9.17 -0.08
C MET A 134 8.04 8.24 -0.53
N THR A 135 9.02 8.03 0.32
CA THR A 135 10.03 6.98 0.19
C THR A 135 9.73 5.96 1.28
N VAL A 136 9.19 4.82 0.89
CA VAL A 136 8.61 3.84 1.82
C VAL A 136 9.22 2.46 1.59
N PRO A 137 9.60 1.74 2.65
CA PRO A 137 9.89 0.32 2.56
C PRO A 137 8.58 -0.45 2.42
N TRP A 138 8.46 -1.23 1.35
CA TRP A 138 7.31 -2.09 1.07
C TRP A 138 7.67 -3.53 1.31
N ALA A 139 6.84 -4.24 2.06
CA ALA A 139 6.96 -5.68 2.23
C ALA A 139 6.02 -6.40 1.27
N GLY A 140 6.53 -7.37 0.53
CA GLY A 140 5.75 -8.10 -0.45
C GLY A 140 6.58 -9.10 -1.25
N PHE A 141 6.01 -9.58 -2.35
CA PHE A 141 6.68 -10.52 -3.23
C PHE A 141 6.48 -10.15 -4.71
N PRO A 142 7.40 -10.57 -5.58
CA PRO A 142 7.26 -10.35 -7.03
C PRO A 142 6.03 -11.08 -7.59
N LEU A 143 5.19 -10.37 -8.34
CA LEU A 143 3.98 -10.94 -8.97
C LEU A 143 4.29 -12.18 -9.82
N ASN A 144 5.46 -12.24 -10.45
CA ASN A 144 5.85 -13.40 -11.27
C ASN A 144 5.93 -14.71 -10.47
N LYS A 145 6.15 -14.68 -9.15
CA LYS A 145 6.11 -15.88 -8.30
C LYS A 145 4.70 -16.47 -8.25
N LEU A 146 3.68 -15.61 -8.09
CA LEU A 146 2.28 -16.03 -8.14
C LEU A 146 1.89 -16.54 -9.55
N LEU A 147 2.29 -15.82 -10.59
CA LEU A 147 2.00 -16.22 -11.97
C LEU A 147 2.61 -17.58 -12.31
N LYS A 148 3.83 -17.89 -11.83
CA LYS A 148 4.46 -19.21 -12.00
C LYS A 148 3.64 -20.34 -11.38
N LEU A 149 2.94 -20.09 -10.25
CA LEU A 149 2.10 -21.12 -9.62
C LEU A 149 0.86 -21.46 -10.44
N VAL A 150 0.26 -20.45 -11.08
CA VAL A 150 -1.03 -20.62 -11.81
C VAL A 150 -0.85 -20.87 -13.31
N GLU A 151 0.36 -20.74 -13.83
CA GLU A 151 0.72 -21.00 -15.24
C GLU A 151 -0.23 -20.29 -16.23
N PRO A 152 -0.08 -18.98 -16.46
CA PRO A 152 -0.90 -18.27 -17.44
C PRO A 152 -0.83 -18.92 -18.82
N LYS A 153 -1.98 -18.99 -19.51
CA LYS A 153 -2.06 -19.43 -20.91
C LYS A 153 -1.44 -18.38 -21.83
N THR A 154 -1.05 -18.76 -23.02
CA THR A 154 -0.41 -17.87 -24.02
C THR A 154 -1.28 -16.68 -24.42
N ASP A 155 -2.60 -16.83 -24.33
CA ASP A 155 -3.57 -15.79 -24.65
C ASP A 155 -3.76 -14.76 -23.53
N ALA A 156 -3.26 -15.03 -22.32
CA ALA A 156 -3.30 -14.09 -21.20
C ALA A 156 -2.35 -12.91 -21.46
N LYS A 157 -2.90 -11.73 -21.73
CA LYS A 157 -2.13 -10.51 -22.00
C LYS A 157 -2.11 -9.53 -20.82
N PHE A 158 -3.06 -9.64 -19.92
CA PHE A 158 -3.28 -8.72 -18.82
C PHE A 158 -3.55 -9.46 -17.52
N VAL A 159 -3.25 -8.81 -16.40
CA VAL A 159 -3.68 -9.24 -15.07
C VAL A 159 -4.69 -8.22 -14.56
N LYS A 160 -5.92 -8.66 -14.29
CA LYS A 160 -6.93 -7.87 -13.59
C LYS A 160 -6.76 -8.09 -12.10
N PHE A 161 -6.75 -7.02 -11.32
CA PHE A 161 -6.83 -7.05 -9.88
C PHE A 161 -8.21 -6.59 -9.44
N GLU A 162 -8.80 -7.34 -8.55
CA GLU A 162 -10.10 -7.04 -7.97
C GLU A 162 -10.01 -7.23 -6.46
N THR A 163 -10.52 -6.28 -5.69
CA THR A 163 -10.47 -6.32 -4.23
C THR A 163 -11.84 -6.67 -3.65
N PHE A 164 -11.92 -6.73 -2.33
CA PHE A 164 -13.14 -7.03 -1.61
C PHE A 164 -14.25 -6.01 -1.88
N PHE A 165 -15.50 -6.46 -1.76
CA PHE A 165 -16.67 -5.60 -1.74
C PHE A 165 -17.47 -5.87 -0.45
N ASP A 166 -17.37 -4.94 0.51
CA ASP A 166 -18.09 -4.98 1.78
C ASP A 166 -18.49 -3.56 2.21
N PRO A 167 -19.64 -3.05 1.74
CA PRO A 167 -20.11 -1.71 2.05
C PRO A 167 -20.41 -1.46 3.55
N ASN A 168 -20.47 -2.49 4.38
CA ASN A 168 -20.67 -2.34 5.83
C ASN A 168 -19.37 -1.95 6.54
N VAL A 169 -18.25 -2.50 6.09
CA VAL A 169 -16.90 -2.18 6.60
C VAL A 169 -16.32 -0.99 5.86
N ALA A 170 -16.54 -0.91 4.54
CA ALA A 170 -16.03 0.12 3.65
C ALA A 170 -17.18 0.99 3.10
N PRO A 171 -17.68 1.96 3.86
CA PRO A 171 -18.91 2.70 3.53
C PRO A 171 -18.82 3.55 2.25
N GLY A 172 -17.62 3.86 1.76
CA GLY A 172 -17.43 4.50 0.47
C GLY A 172 -17.99 3.65 -0.68
N GLN A 173 -17.96 2.33 -0.55
CA GLN A 173 -18.51 1.40 -1.54
C GLN A 173 -20.04 1.45 -1.69
N LYS A 174 -20.74 2.22 -0.87
CA LYS A 174 -22.18 2.53 -1.05
C LYS A 174 -22.45 3.57 -2.13
N GLN A 175 -21.42 4.28 -2.58
CA GLN A 175 -21.57 5.35 -3.57
C GLN A 175 -21.73 4.75 -4.97
N LYS A 176 -22.94 4.93 -5.54
CA LYS A 176 -23.29 4.33 -6.84
C LYS A 176 -22.63 4.98 -8.06
N TRP A 177 -22.09 6.18 -7.91
CA TRP A 177 -21.44 6.92 -9.00
C TRP A 177 -19.99 6.49 -9.26
N TYR A 178 -19.41 5.69 -8.37
CA TYR A 178 -18.07 5.15 -8.52
C TYR A 178 -18.14 3.65 -8.88
N PRO A 179 -17.39 3.18 -9.87
CA PRO A 179 -17.37 1.78 -10.28
C PRO A 179 -16.50 0.96 -9.32
N TRP A 180 -17.12 0.49 -8.28
CA TRP A 180 -16.47 -0.42 -7.31
C TRP A 180 -16.26 -1.82 -7.86
#